data_e94a2869bc8c951ffd6e79bcaa121d2e
#
_entry.id   e94a2869bc8c951ffd6e79bcaa121d2e
#
_cell.length_a   1.000
_cell.length_b   1.000
_cell.length_c   1.000
_cell.angle_alpha   90.00
_cell.angle_beta   90.00
_cell.angle_gamma   90.00
#
_symmetry.space_group_name_H-M   'P 1'
#
loop_
_entity.id
_entity.type
_entity.pdbx_description
1 polymer ?
#
loop_
_entity_poly.entity_id
_entity_poly.type
_entity_poly.pdbx_seq_one_letter_code
_entity_poly.pdbx_strand_id
1 'polypeptide(L)'
;MDLALFYYLLLGFAVLMYVVLDGFDLGLGILYPWFRSEGERDHMMRSISHVWDGNETWLVFGGVVLFAAFPAAYSGILATMYTPIIIMLIGLIFRGVAFEYRFKSHRSKPWWDKSFFLGSTVATFCQGAILGAVVQGVEAGQQGALDWLTPFSVFTGFALMVAYALLACCYLVMKSRGPIMARSAHLGRKLVLTIMAILVIVSLWTLYANTEVRARWLDGINFLLLLPLPLLSALLGWLLYRDLDGEPHETRPFWLAVGLFVLGFAGLVVGLFPYLIPHQLTLWQASAPDSSLTFLLPGILIFLPLICAYTLWGYRIFSGKVEDFEEGY
;
A
#
# COMPACT_ATOMS: atom_id res chain seq x y z
N MET A 1 12.65 -14.99 -23.54
CA MET A 1 11.90 -14.49 -22.37
C MET A 1 11.48 -13.08 -22.69
N ASP A 2 10.21 -12.73 -22.50
CA ASP A 2 9.76 -11.34 -22.68
C ASP A 2 10.27 -10.52 -21.49
N LEU A 3 11.32 -9.74 -21.69
CA LEU A 3 11.94 -8.93 -20.65
C LEU A 3 11.03 -7.81 -20.17
N ALA A 4 10.25 -7.22 -21.06
CA ALA A 4 9.29 -6.17 -20.70
C ALA A 4 8.22 -6.72 -19.75
N LEU A 5 7.67 -7.91 -20.03
CA LEU A 5 6.73 -8.57 -19.14
C LEU A 5 7.37 -8.96 -17.80
N PHE A 6 8.62 -9.43 -17.81
CA PHE A 6 9.35 -9.74 -16.56
C PHE A 6 9.47 -8.50 -15.67
N TYR A 7 9.92 -7.37 -16.23
CA TYR A 7 10.05 -6.13 -15.45
C TYR A 7 8.71 -5.53 -15.02
N TYR A 8 7.65 -5.72 -15.81
CA TYR A 8 6.29 -5.34 -15.43
C TYR A 8 5.81 -6.12 -14.19
N LEU A 9 6.00 -7.42 -14.17
CA LEU A 9 5.67 -8.27 -13.01
C LEU A 9 6.54 -7.92 -11.80
N LEU A 10 7.83 -7.62 -12.01
CA LEU A 10 8.73 -7.18 -10.96
C LEU A 10 8.31 -5.84 -10.36
N LEU A 11 7.91 -4.87 -11.19
CA LEU A 11 7.35 -3.60 -10.74
C LEU A 11 6.07 -3.81 -9.92
N GLY A 12 5.16 -4.66 -10.42
CA GLY A 12 3.95 -5.03 -9.70
C GLY A 12 4.25 -5.68 -8.35
N PHE A 13 5.22 -6.57 -8.30
CA PHE A 13 5.68 -7.19 -7.04
C PHE A 13 6.25 -6.15 -6.06
N ALA A 14 7.08 -5.22 -6.53
CA ALA A 14 7.64 -4.17 -5.69
C ALA A 14 6.55 -3.25 -5.10
N VAL A 15 5.57 -2.85 -5.92
CA VAL A 15 4.43 -2.05 -5.48
C VAL A 15 3.58 -2.81 -4.47
N LEU A 16 3.30 -4.09 -4.71
CA LEU A 16 2.55 -4.93 -3.77
C LEU A 16 3.28 -5.06 -2.43
N MET A 17 4.58 -5.32 -2.44
CA MET A 17 5.40 -5.39 -1.22
C MET A 17 5.38 -4.07 -0.46
N TYR A 18 5.52 -2.94 -1.14
CA TYR A 18 5.41 -1.63 -0.53
C TYR A 18 4.05 -1.40 0.11
N VAL A 19 2.96 -1.63 -0.63
CA VAL A 19 1.58 -1.43 -0.16
C VAL A 19 1.25 -2.32 1.05
N VAL A 20 1.75 -3.54 1.09
CA VAL A 20 1.51 -4.44 2.23
C VAL A 20 2.39 -4.09 3.42
N LEU A 21 3.70 -3.88 3.22
CA LEU A 21 4.66 -3.70 4.32
C LEU A 21 4.63 -2.28 4.88
N ASP A 22 4.74 -1.26 4.05
CA ASP A 22 4.67 0.13 4.53
C ASP A 22 3.21 0.57 4.80
N GLY A 23 2.23 -0.14 4.21
CA GLY A 23 0.82 0.16 4.41
C GLY A 23 0.36 0.02 5.86
N PHE A 24 0.77 -1.00 6.61
CA PHE A 24 0.42 -1.07 8.03
C PHE A 24 1.19 -0.04 8.86
N ASP A 25 2.41 0.31 8.48
CA ASP A 25 3.19 1.35 9.16
C ASP A 25 2.51 2.72 9.05
N LEU A 26 2.11 3.10 7.84
CA LEU A 26 1.33 4.31 7.57
C LEU A 26 -0.03 4.25 8.26
N GLY A 27 -0.66 3.08 8.25
CA GLY A 27 -1.93 2.83 8.93
C GLY A 27 -1.84 3.04 10.44
N LEU A 28 -0.73 2.69 11.09
CA LEU A 28 -0.49 2.99 12.50
C LEU A 28 -0.48 4.50 12.75
N GLY A 29 0.17 5.28 11.89
CA GLY A 29 0.15 6.73 11.97
C GLY A 29 -1.26 7.29 11.84
N ILE A 30 -2.06 6.79 10.89
CA ILE A 30 -3.46 7.18 10.72
C ILE A 30 -4.27 6.86 11.98
N LEU A 31 -4.02 5.75 12.65
CA LEU A 31 -4.75 5.34 13.86
C LEU A 31 -4.36 6.10 15.13
N TYR A 32 -3.27 6.85 15.13
CA TYR A 32 -2.76 7.56 16.33
C TYR A 32 -3.80 8.34 17.14
N PRO A 33 -4.75 9.09 16.54
CA PRO A 33 -5.77 9.83 17.29
C PRO A 33 -6.73 8.94 18.10
N TRP A 34 -6.88 7.66 17.71
CA TRP A 34 -7.76 6.71 18.42
C TRP A 34 -7.10 6.10 19.66
N PHE A 35 -5.76 6.20 19.79
CA PHE A 35 -4.98 5.75 20.95
C PHE A 35 -4.51 6.97 21.73
N ARG A 36 -5.10 7.20 22.91
CA ARG A 36 -4.98 8.48 23.61
C ARG A 36 -3.86 8.54 24.62
N SER A 37 -3.49 7.40 25.23
CA SER A 37 -2.42 7.37 26.21
C SER A 37 -1.05 7.39 25.53
N GLU A 38 -0.07 8.00 26.20
CA GLU A 38 1.31 8.02 25.72
C GLU A 38 1.88 6.61 25.60
N GLY A 39 1.62 5.74 26.57
CA GLY A 39 2.07 4.35 26.55
C GLY A 39 1.50 3.55 25.38
N GLU A 40 0.21 3.75 24.99
CA GLU A 40 -0.36 3.11 23.80
C GLU A 40 0.36 3.56 22.53
N ARG A 41 0.63 4.86 22.38
CA ARG A 41 1.37 5.41 21.25
C ARG A 41 2.81 4.96 21.18
N ASP A 42 3.47 4.86 22.34
CA ASP A 42 4.83 4.30 22.47
C ASP A 42 4.85 2.84 21.98
N HIS A 43 3.88 2.04 22.42
CA HIS A 43 3.73 0.65 22.00
C HIS A 43 3.53 0.54 20.46
N MET A 44 2.62 1.34 19.89
CA MET A 44 2.38 1.37 18.44
C MET A 44 3.67 1.69 17.67
N MET A 45 4.40 2.70 18.08
CA MET A 45 5.64 3.11 17.39
C MET A 45 6.75 2.07 17.56
N ARG A 46 6.91 1.49 18.76
CA ARG A 46 7.88 0.40 18.99
C ARG A 46 7.59 -0.82 18.14
N SER A 47 6.31 -1.11 17.85
CA SER A 47 5.95 -2.30 17.06
C SER A 47 6.54 -2.30 15.64
N ILE A 48 6.85 -1.13 15.09
CA ILE A 48 7.37 -0.98 13.72
C ILE A 48 8.77 -0.36 13.66
N SER A 49 9.34 0.08 14.78
CA SER A 49 10.61 0.81 14.83
C SER A 49 11.81 0.08 14.20
N HIS A 50 11.73 -1.24 14.08
CA HIS A 50 12.83 -2.06 13.53
C HIS A 50 12.66 -2.39 12.05
N VAL A 51 11.49 -2.14 11.46
CA VAL A 51 11.16 -2.60 10.09
C VAL A 51 10.74 -1.49 9.13
N TRP A 52 10.34 -0.32 9.64
CA TRP A 52 9.75 0.76 8.84
C TRP A 52 10.67 1.24 7.69
N ASP A 53 11.96 1.39 7.94
CA ASP A 53 12.95 1.82 6.92
C ASP A 53 13.12 0.76 5.83
N GLY A 54 13.18 -0.52 6.25
CA GLY A 54 13.19 -1.65 5.32
C GLY A 54 11.92 -1.76 4.48
N ASN A 55 10.77 -1.37 5.04
CA ASN A 55 9.50 -1.37 4.31
C ASN A 55 9.46 -0.26 3.25
N GLU A 56 9.97 0.95 3.55
CA GLU A 56 10.12 2.04 2.57
C GLU A 56 11.06 1.71 1.42
N THR A 57 12.02 0.81 1.60
CA THR A 57 12.95 0.38 0.54
C THR A 57 12.21 -0.16 -0.69
N TRP A 58 11.02 -0.77 -0.52
CA TRP A 58 10.23 -1.26 -1.64
C TRP A 58 9.66 -0.14 -2.54
N LEU A 59 9.38 1.05 -1.97
CA LEU A 59 9.01 2.23 -2.76
C LEU A 59 10.18 2.68 -3.64
N VAL A 60 11.38 2.75 -3.06
CA VAL A 60 12.60 3.13 -3.79
C VAL A 60 12.90 2.11 -4.88
N PHE A 61 12.83 0.82 -4.55
CA PHE A 61 13.05 -0.26 -5.52
C PHE A 61 12.06 -0.20 -6.68
N GLY A 62 10.76 -0.03 -6.40
CA GLY A 62 9.74 0.15 -7.42
C GLY A 62 9.98 1.38 -8.31
N GLY A 63 10.36 2.50 -7.70
CA GLY A 63 10.73 3.73 -8.42
C GLY A 63 11.93 3.54 -9.35
N VAL A 64 12.96 2.83 -8.90
CA VAL A 64 14.14 2.50 -9.72
C VAL A 64 13.78 1.57 -10.88
N VAL A 65 12.97 0.53 -10.63
CA VAL A 65 12.51 -0.38 -11.70
C VAL A 65 11.66 0.38 -12.72
N LEU A 66 10.74 1.24 -12.28
CA LEU A 66 9.94 2.06 -13.19
C LEU A 66 10.80 2.99 -14.03
N PHE A 67 11.77 3.67 -13.41
CA PHE A 67 12.70 4.58 -14.11
C PHE A 67 13.58 3.85 -15.14
N ALA A 68 14.16 2.74 -14.75
CA ALA A 68 15.17 2.05 -15.56
C ALA A 68 14.55 1.16 -16.65
N ALA A 69 13.45 0.46 -16.35
CA ALA A 69 12.82 -0.47 -17.28
C ALA A 69 11.71 0.17 -18.14
N PHE A 70 11.06 1.23 -17.63
CA PHE A 70 9.93 1.88 -18.30
C PHE A 70 10.06 3.41 -18.31
N PRO A 71 11.12 3.97 -18.93
CA PRO A 71 11.42 5.40 -18.85
C PRO A 71 10.32 6.29 -19.44
N ALA A 72 9.60 5.84 -20.46
CA ALA A 72 8.49 6.58 -21.05
C ALA A 72 7.29 6.68 -20.07
N ALA A 73 6.96 5.59 -19.37
CA ALA A 73 5.92 5.62 -18.34
C ALA A 73 6.37 6.43 -17.12
N TYR A 74 7.63 6.31 -16.70
CA TYR A 74 8.20 7.10 -15.60
C TYR A 74 8.05 8.60 -15.88
N SER A 75 8.51 9.07 -17.04
CA SER A 75 8.42 10.49 -17.41
C SER A 75 6.98 10.97 -17.52
N GLY A 76 6.07 10.17 -18.10
CA GLY A 76 4.66 10.50 -18.23
C GLY A 76 3.95 10.60 -16.86
N ILE A 77 4.14 9.62 -15.99
CA ILE A 77 3.55 9.62 -14.65
C ILE A 77 4.09 10.78 -13.81
N LEU A 78 5.43 10.98 -13.78
CA LEU A 78 6.00 12.05 -12.98
C LEU A 78 5.62 13.44 -13.49
N ALA A 79 5.53 13.65 -14.78
CA ALA A 79 5.15 14.95 -15.35
C ALA A 79 3.72 15.37 -14.93
N THR A 80 2.81 14.43 -14.78
CA THR A 80 1.41 14.69 -14.42
C THR A 80 1.13 14.59 -12.93
N MET A 81 1.87 13.74 -12.21
CA MET A 81 1.69 13.45 -10.77
C MET A 81 2.75 14.10 -9.87
N TYR A 82 3.55 15.06 -10.38
CA TYR A 82 4.63 15.65 -9.58
C TYR A 82 4.13 16.27 -8.27
N THR A 83 2.97 16.94 -8.29
CA THR A 83 2.43 17.59 -7.09
C THR A 83 2.09 16.60 -5.99
N PRO A 84 1.22 15.58 -6.20
CA PRO A 84 0.93 14.62 -5.13
C PRO A 84 2.15 13.77 -4.77
N ILE A 85 3.09 13.49 -5.69
CA ILE A 85 4.34 12.79 -5.38
C ILE A 85 5.20 13.62 -4.43
N ILE A 86 5.40 14.92 -4.68
CA ILE A 86 6.18 15.79 -3.78
C ILE A 86 5.51 15.88 -2.41
N ILE A 87 4.19 16.06 -2.36
CA ILE A 87 3.43 16.12 -1.10
C ILE A 87 3.56 14.79 -0.33
N MET A 88 3.47 13.66 -1.03
CA MET A 88 3.68 12.32 -0.46
C MET A 88 5.07 12.18 0.16
N LEU A 89 6.12 12.55 -0.58
CA LEU A 89 7.51 12.46 -0.09
C LEU A 89 7.73 13.36 1.13
N ILE A 90 7.19 14.58 1.14
CA ILE A 90 7.22 15.46 2.31
C ILE A 90 6.53 14.79 3.50
N GLY A 91 5.36 14.15 3.29
CA GLY A 91 4.66 13.38 4.32
C GLY A 91 5.51 12.24 4.88
N LEU A 92 6.18 11.47 4.02
CA LEU A 92 7.09 10.39 4.42
C LEU A 92 8.30 10.92 5.22
N ILE A 93 8.88 12.05 4.82
CA ILE A 93 9.97 12.71 5.58
C ILE A 93 9.48 13.08 7.00
N PHE A 94 8.32 13.72 7.14
CA PHE A 94 7.77 14.08 8.45
C PHE A 94 7.48 12.85 9.32
N ARG A 95 7.01 11.77 8.72
CA ARG A 95 6.83 10.48 9.39
C ARG A 95 8.17 9.90 9.86
N GLY A 96 9.16 9.80 8.97
CA GLY A 96 10.48 9.24 9.29
C GLY A 96 11.20 10.04 10.38
N VAL A 97 11.17 11.39 10.30
CA VAL A 97 11.74 12.25 11.34
C VAL A 97 11.05 12.04 12.70
N ALA A 98 9.73 11.79 12.72
CA ALA A 98 9.01 11.49 13.95
C ALA A 98 9.53 10.24 14.67
N PHE A 99 9.92 9.17 13.95
CA PHE A 99 10.53 7.98 14.54
C PHE A 99 11.80 8.30 15.30
N GLU A 100 12.69 9.11 14.71
CA GLU A 100 13.99 9.42 15.28
C GLU A 100 13.93 10.33 16.50
N TYR A 101 13.03 11.32 16.48
CA TYR A 101 13.04 12.39 17.46
C TYR A 101 12.01 12.22 18.57
N ARG A 102 10.93 11.49 18.38
CA ARG A 102 9.86 11.36 19.35
C ARG A 102 10.34 10.75 20.67
N PHE A 103 11.10 9.65 20.65
CA PHE A 103 11.63 9.01 21.85
C PHE A 103 12.74 9.82 22.54
N LYS A 104 13.46 10.65 21.78
CA LYS A 104 14.51 11.53 22.29
C LYS A 104 13.97 12.86 22.87
N SER A 105 12.69 13.13 22.71
CA SER A 105 12.05 14.40 23.04
C SER A 105 11.07 14.26 24.21
N HIS A 106 11.24 15.07 25.28
CA HIS A 106 10.28 15.08 26.39
C HIS A 106 9.16 16.14 26.18
N ARG A 107 9.52 17.39 25.88
CA ARG A 107 8.57 18.51 25.73
C ARG A 107 7.90 18.56 24.36
N SER A 108 8.58 18.15 23.32
CA SER A 108 8.09 18.20 21.93
C SER A 108 7.42 16.91 21.46
N LYS A 109 7.30 15.90 22.30
CA LYS A 109 6.66 14.59 21.98
C LYS A 109 5.27 14.73 21.33
N PRO A 110 4.36 15.64 21.78
CA PRO A 110 3.06 15.83 21.13
C PRO A 110 3.16 16.41 19.70
N TRP A 111 4.21 17.15 19.38
CA TRP A 111 4.44 17.63 18.02
C TRP A 111 4.91 16.51 17.09
N TRP A 112 5.73 15.60 17.60
CA TRP A 112 6.14 14.40 16.86
C TRP A 112 4.98 13.43 16.66
N ASP A 113 4.06 13.30 17.62
CA ASP A 113 2.81 12.57 17.45
C ASP A 113 1.97 13.12 16.29
N LYS A 114 1.84 14.46 16.21
CA LYS A 114 1.15 15.10 15.09
C LYS A 114 1.89 14.93 13.78
N SER A 115 3.22 15.03 13.78
CA SER A 115 4.07 14.81 12.61
C SER A 115 3.88 13.39 12.06
N PHE A 116 3.89 12.39 12.93
CA PHE A 116 3.66 10.99 12.55
C PHE A 116 2.27 10.78 11.97
N PHE A 117 1.23 11.29 12.64
CA PHE A 117 -0.15 11.21 12.15
C PHE A 117 -0.37 11.92 10.82
N LEU A 118 0.02 13.21 10.73
CA LEU A 118 -0.20 14.01 9.52
C LEU A 118 0.66 13.51 8.35
N GLY A 119 1.92 13.17 8.61
CA GLY A 119 2.81 12.64 7.59
C GLY A 119 2.29 11.35 6.99
N SER A 120 1.87 10.39 7.83
CA SER A 120 1.28 9.12 7.39
C SER A 120 -0.05 9.32 6.65
N THR A 121 -0.91 10.20 7.17
CA THR A 121 -2.22 10.48 6.56
C THR A 121 -2.07 11.12 5.18
N VAL A 122 -1.23 12.15 5.06
CA VAL A 122 -0.98 12.85 3.80
C VAL A 122 -0.30 11.94 2.79
N ALA A 123 0.72 11.19 3.20
CA ALA A 123 1.41 10.25 2.32
C ALA A 123 0.44 9.20 1.77
N THR A 124 -0.37 8.58 2.63
CA THR A 124 -1.36 7.57 2.21
C THR A 124 -2.44 8.16 1.29
N PHE A 125 -2.96 9.35 1.62
CA PHE A 125 -3.94 10.00 0.75
C PHE A 125 -3.38 10.26 -0.64
N CYS A 126 -2.16 10.80 -0.73
CA CYS A 126 -1.50 11.03 -2.02
C CYS A 126 -1.24 9.73 -2.79
N GLN A 127 -0.82 8.65 -2.13
CA GLN A 127 -0.66 7.35 -2.77
C GLN A 127 -1.96 6.85 -3.40
N GLY A 128 -3.06 6.89 -2.65
CA GLY A 128 -4.37 6.48 -3.15
C GLY A 128 -4.89 7.39 -4.25
N ALA A 129 -4.65 8.70 -4.15
CA ALA A 129 -5.05 9.66 -5.18
C ALA A 129 -4.25 9.49 -6.48
N ILE A 130 -2.94 9.24 -6.39
CA ILE A 130 -2.09 8.91 -7.55
C ILE A 130 -2.63 7.64 -8.22
N LEU A 131 -2.90 6.59 -7.43
CA LEU A 131 -3.45 5.34 -7.96
C LEU A 131 -4.78 5.59 -8.70
N GLY A 132 -5.70 6.35 -8.10
CA GLY A 132 -6.99 6.67 -8.71
C GLY A 132 -6.84 7.46 -10.00
N ALA A 133 -5.96 8.46 -10.03
CA ALA A 133 -5.69 9.24 -11.23
C ALA A 133 -5.07 8.38 -12.35
N VAL A 134 -4.12 7.49 -12.01
CA VAL A 134 -3.53 6.55 -12.98
C VAL A 134 -4.58 5.59 -13.53
N VAL A 135 -5.48 5.05 -12.69
CA VAL A 135 -6.56 4.13 -13.13
C VAL A 135 -7.54 4.81 -14.08
N GLN A 136 -7.83 6.10 -13.88
CA GLN A 136 -8.67 6.85 -14.81
C GLN A 136 -8.02 7.12 -16.16
N GLY A 137 -6.72 7.01 -16.24
CA GLY A 137 -5.94 7.44 -17.40
C GLY A 137 -5.68 8.95 -17.33
N VAL A 138 -4.43 9.32 -17.21
CA VAL A 138 -4.02 10.73 -17.21
C VAL A 138 -3.85 11.17 -18.65
N GLU A 139 -4.61 12.17 -19.09
CA GLU A 139 -4.46 12.72 -20.47
C GLU A 139 -3.06 13.34 -20.64
N ALA A 140 -2.32 12.87 -21.62
CA ALA A 140 -1.04 13.46 -21.98
C ALA A 140 -1.26 14.90 -22.44
N GLY A 141 -0.71 15.86 -21.68
CA GLY A 141 -0.85 17.30 -21.96
C GLY A 141 -1.59 18.10 -20.89
N GLN A 142 -2.27 17.47 -19.95
CA GLN A 142 -2.70 18.14 -18.74
C GLN A 142 -1.48 18.33 -17.83
N GLN A 143 -1.06 19.59 -17.66
CA GLN A 143 0.14 19.96 -16.90
C GLN A 143 -0.21 20.87 -15.71
N GLY A 144 -1.47 20.94 -15.31
CA GLY A 144 -1.93 21.68 -14.16
C GLY A 144 -1.54 20.97 -12.85
N ALA A 145 -1.08 21.75 -11.87
CA ALA A 145 -0.66 21.22 -10.57
C ALA A 145 -1.77 20.45 -9.80
N LEU A 146 -3.02 20.61 -10.20
CA LEU A 146 -4.20 20.02 -9.55
C LEU A 146 -5.02 19.09 -10.47
N ASP A 147 -4.56 18.78 -11.67
CA ASP A 147 -5.32 17.96 -12.64
C ASP A 147 -5.52 16.51 -12.15
N TRP A 148 -4.64 16.03 -11.25
CA TRP A 148 -4.78 14.76 -10.57
C TRP A 148 -5.95 14.71 -9.58
N LEU A 149 -6.48 15.86 -9.15
CA LEU A 149 -7.49 15.98 -8.09
C LEU A 149 -8.90 15.82 -8.67
N THR A 150 -9.22 14.61 -9.10
CA THR A 150 -10.57 14.23 -9.59
C THR A 150 -11.42 13.66 -8.43
N PRO A 151 -12.76 13.64 -8.56
CA PRO A 151 -13.61 12.99 -7.56
C PRO A 151 -13.22 11.53 -7.27
N PHE A 152 -12.81 10.78 -8.31
CA PHE A 152 -12.38 9.40 -8.15
C PHE A 152 -11.03 9.30 -7.45
N SER A 153 -10.04 10.13 -7.81
CA SER A 153 -8.74 10.14 -7.14
C SER A 153 -8.83 10.53 -5.66
N VAL A 154 -9.68 11.50 -5.33
CA VAL A 154 -9.98 11.86 -3.94
C VAL A 154 -10.62 10.69 -3.19
N PHE A 155 -11.59 10.03 -3.82
CA PHE A 155 -12.25 8.86 -3.23
C PHE A 155 -11.25 7.71 -2.98
N THR A 156 -10.40 7.41 -3.96
CA THR A 156 -9.36 6.37 -3.80
C THR A 156 -8.29 6.76 -2.78
N GLY A 157 -8.00 8.05 -2.62
CA GLY A 157 -7.15 8.57 -1.54
C GLY A 157 -7.70 8.20 -0.15
N PHE A 158 -8.97 8.51 0.11
CA PHE A 158 -9.64 8.11 1.36
C PHE A 158 -9.81 6.60 1.48
N ALA A 159 -10.09 5.90 0.38
CA ALA A 159 -10.19 4.45 0.34
C ALA A 159 -8.91 3.77 0.82
N LEU A 160 -7.75 4.23 0.36
CA LEU A 160 -6.46 3.69 0.78
C LEU A 160 -6.15 3.98 2.24
N MET A 161 -6.54 5.16 2.76
CA MET A 161 -6.43 5.46 4.20
C MET A 161 -7.22 4.46 5.05
N VAL A 162 -8.45 4.13 4.66
CA VAL A 162 -9.27 3.11 5.34
C VAL A 162 -8.63 1.73 5.25
N ALA A 163 -8.10 1.37 4.08
CA ALA A 163 -7.43 0.09 3.86
C ALA A 163 -6.17 -0.06 4.72
N TYR A 164 -5.30 0.95 4.78
CA TYR A 164 -4.11 0.92 5.61
C TYR A 164 -4.44 0.94 7.11
N ALA A 165 -5.46 1.70 7.52
CA ALA A 165 -5.95 1.65 8.90
C ALA A 165 -6.47 0.25 9.30
N LEU A 166 -7.16 -0.46 8.39
CA LEU A 166 -7.56 -1.86 8.61
C LEU A 166 -6.36 -2.77 8.77
N LEU A 167 -5.37 -2.67 7.87
CA LEU A 167 -4.17 -3.48 7.91
C LEU A 167 -3.40 -3.26 9.23
N ALA A 168 -3.28 -2.00 9.65
CA ALA A 168 -2.66 -1.62 10.93
C ALA A 168 -3.45 -2.15 12.16
N CYS A 169 -4.78 -2.13 12.13
CA CYS A 169 -5.59 -2.77 13.17
C CYS A 169 -5.28 -4.26 13.30
N CYS A 170 -5.23 -4.97 12.16
CA CYS A 170 -4.90 -6.40 12.15
C CYS A 170 -3.46 -6.66 12.58
N TYR A 171 -2.52 -5.77 12.24
CA TYR A 171 -1.15 -5.82 12.71
C TYR A 171 -1.04 -5.62 14.23
N LEU A 172 -1.77 -4.65 14.79
CA LEU A 172 -1.81 -4.44 16.25
C LEU A 172 -2.45 -5.62 16.99
N VAL A 173 -3.45 -6.29 16.42
CA VAL A 173 -4.00 -7.53 16.98
C VAL A 173 -2.90 -8.60 17.06
N MET A 174 -2.07 -8.72 16.04
CA MET A 174 -0.95 -9.66 16.01
C MET A 174 0.17 -9.29 16.99
N LYS A 175 0.46 -8.00 17.16
CA LYS A 175 1.63 -7.52 17.91
C LYS A 175 1.36 -7.11 19.36
N SER A 176 0.08 -7.04 19.80
CA SER A 176 -0.29 -6.52 21.12
C SER A 176 -1.11 -7.51 21.91
N ARG A 177 -1.24 -7.24 23.22
CA ARG A 177 -2.14 -7.94 24.16
C ARG A 177 -3.11 -6.95 24.82
N GLY A 178 -4.09 -7.47 25.52
CA GLY A 178 -4.98 -6.70 26.38
C GLY A 178 -5.76 -5.56 25.70
N PRO A 179 -5.81 -4.34 26.27
CA PRO A 179 -6.68 -3.27 25.80
C PRO A 179 -6.37 -2.77 24.38
N ILE A 180 -5.09 -2.75 23.96
CA ILE A 180 -4.67 -2.31 22.63
C ILE A 180 -5.20 -3.31 21.60
N MET A 181 -5.01 -4.60 21.81
CA MET A 181 -5.52 -5.67 20.96
C MET A 181 -7.04 -5.59 20.81
N ALA A 182 -7.78 -5.51 21.95
CA ALA A 182 -9.23 -5.46 21.95
C ALA A 182 -9.77 -4.22 21.20
N ARG A 183 -9.17 -3.04 21.43
CA ARG A 183 -9.54 -1.81 20.72
C ARG A 183 -9.26 -1.91 19.22
N SER A 184 -8.10 -2.46 18.84
CA SER A 184 -7.72 -2.67 17.43
C SER A 184 -8.67 -3.64 16.73
N ALA A 185 -9.07 -4.73 17.38
CA ALA A 185 -10.06 -5.66 16.85
C ALA A 185 -11.43 -5.00 16.63
N HIS A 186 -11.90 -4.22 17.62
CA HIS A 186 -13.16 -3.51 17.50
C HIS A 186 -13.17 -2.46 16.37
N LEU A 187 -12.10 -1.68 16.22
CA LEU A 187 -11.93 -0.73 15.12
C LEU A 187 -11.82 -1.46 13.79
N GLY A 188 -10.97 -2.49 13.71
CA GLY A 188 -10.75 -3.30 12.53
C GLY A 188 -12.05 -3.90 12.00
N ARG A 189 -12.92 -4.40 12.88
CA ARG A 189 -14.23 -4.95 12.50
C ARG A 189 -15.12 -3.93 11.77
N LYS A 190 -15.12 -2.66 12.19
CA LYS A 190 -15.84 -1.58 11.49
C LYS A 190 -15.18 -1.26 10.15
N LEU A 191 -13.84 -1.21 10.12
CA LEU A 191 -13.09 -0.91 8.91
C LEU A 191 -13.24 -2.00 7.85
N VAL A 192 -13.40 -3.29 8.23
CA VAL A 192 -13.72 -4.38 7.28
C VAL A 192 -15.00 -4.07 6.51
N LEU A 193 -16.08 -3.71 7.20
CA LEU A 193 -17.34 -3.39 6.53
C LEU A 193 -17.19 -2.17 5.60
N THR A 194 -16.46 -1.16 6.06
CA THR A 194 -16.19 0.04 5.27
C THR A 194 -15.39 -0.29 4.02
N ILE A 195 -14.31 -1.09 4.13
CA ILE A 195 -13.48 -1.44 2.98
C ILE A 195 -14.21 -2.35 1.99
N MET A 196 -15.07 -3.26 2.49
CA MET A 196 -15.90 -4.09 1.60
C MET A 196 -16.88 -3.24 0.80
N ALA A 197 -17.51 -2.23 1.42
CA ALA A 197 -18.35 -1.27 0.71
C ALA A 197 -17.54 -0.43 -0.31
N ILE A 198 -16.36 0.04 0.08
CA ILE A 198 -15.44 0.78 -0.81
C ILE A 198 -15.05 -0.07 -2.01
N LEU A 199 -14.67 -1.34 -1.82
CA LEU A 199 -14.30 -2.24 -2.92
C LEU A 199 -15.45 -2.39 -3.93
N VAL A 200 -16.68 -2.52 -3.46
CA VAL A 200 -17.86 -2.56 -4.34
C VAL A 200 -18.01 -1.24 -5.11
N ILE A 201 -17.92 -0.09 -4.42
CA ILE A 201 -18.04 1.23 -5.04
C ILE A 201 -16.95 1.46 -6.09
N VAL A 202 -15.67 1.20 -5.75
CA VAL A 202 -14.54 1.36 -6.68
C VAL A 202 -14.72 0.46 -7.89
N SER A 203 -15.09 -0.81 -7.69
CA SER A 203 -15.31 -1.77 -8.78
C SER A 203 -16.41 -1.30 -9.72
N LEU A 204 -17.57 -0.90 -9.19
CA LEU A 204 -18.67 -0.40 -10.00
C LEU A 204 -18.31 0.91 -10.72
N TRP A 205 -17.63 1.82 -10.03
CA TRP A 205 -17.18 3.08 -10.64
C TRP A 205 -16.19 2.83 -11.77
N THR A 206 -15.19 1.96 -11.57
CA THR A 206 -14.21 1.61 -12.60
C THR A 206 -14.87 0.96 -13.82
N LEU A 207 -15.82 0.03 -13.59
CA LEU A 207 -16.58 -0.60 -14.68
C LEU A 207 -17.46 0.42 -15.45
N TYR A 208 -17.98 1.44 -14.76
CA TYR A 208 -18.74 2.50 -15.40
C TYR A 208 -17.85 3.46 -16.20
N ALA A 209 -16.75 3.91 -15.61
CA ALA A 209 -15.90 4.94 -16.16
C ALA A 209 -14.96 4.41 -17.27
N ASN A 210 -14.56 3.12 -17.25
CA ASN A 210 -13.58 2.55 -18.15
C ASN A 210 -14.18 1.40 -18.98
N THR A 211 -14.42 1.67 -20.26
CA THR A 211 -15.04 0.72 -21.20
C THR A 211 -14.16 -0.50 -21.48
N GLU A 212 -12.82 -0.36 -21.49
CA GLU A 212 -11.91 -1.48 -21.72
C GLU A 212 -11.88 -2.43 -20.52
N VAL A 213 -11.84 -1.88 -19.29
CA VAL A 213 -11.95 -2.67 -18.08
C VAL A 213 -13.29 -3.40 -18.04
N ARG A 214 -14.39 -2.70 -18.36
CA ARG A 214 -15.73 -3.30 -18.43
C ARG A 214 -15.79 -4.45 -19.43
N ALA A 215 -15.30 -4.25 -20.65
CA ALA A 215 -15.27 -5.29 -21.68
C ALA A 215 -14.46 -6.51 -21.19
N ARG A 216 -13.28 -6.29 -20.63
CA ARG A 216 -12.45 -7.37 -20.11
C ARG A 216 -13.11 -8.18 -18.99
N TRP A 217 -13.79 -7.51 -18.06
CA TRP A 217 -14.41 -8.18 -16.90
C TRP A 217 -15.75 -8.85 -17.22
N LEU A 218 -16.52 -8.30 -18.18
CA LEU A 218 -17.90 -8.73 -18.44
C LEU A 218 -18.06 -9.50 -19.76
N ASP A 219 -17.00 -9.67 -20.56
CA ASP A 219 -17.07 -10.36 -21.83
C ASP A 219 -16.93 -11.88 -21.67
N GLY A 220 -17.97 -12.61 -22.06
CA GLY A 220 -18.00 -14.04 -22.25
C GLY A 220 -17.32 -14.88 -21.16
N ILE A 221 -16.29 -15.63 -21.56
CA ILE A 221 -15.56 -16.53 -20.66
C ILE A 221 -14.72 -15.77 -19.62
N ASN A 222 -14.30 -14.54 -19.92
CA ASN A 222 -13.51 -13.74 -18.99
C ASN A 222 -14.26 -13.48 -17.68
N PHE A 223 -15.57 -13.25 -17.75
CA PHE A 223 -16.41 -13.09 -16.56
C PHE A 223 -16.28 -14.29 -15.62
N LEU A 224 -16.35 -15.52 -16.14
CA LEU A 224 -16.23 -16.74 -15.34
C LEU A 224 -14.82 -16.93 -14.76
N LEU A 225 -13.78 -16.57 -15.53
CA LEU A 225 -12.38 -16.68 -15.10
C LEU A 225 -12.02 -15.64 -14.03
N LEU A 226 -12.62 -14.45 -14.06
CA LEU A 226 -12.33 -13.37 -13.12
C LEU A 226 -13.27 -13.34 -11.92
N LEU A 227 -14.43 -13.99 -12.00
CA LEU A 227 -15.40 -14.10 -10.91
C LEU A 227 -14.80 -14.61 -9.57
N PRO A 228 -13.82 -15.52 -9.53
CA PRO A 228 -13.17 -15.93 -8.28
C PRO A 228 -12.57 -14.77 -7.48
N LEU A 229 -12.07 -13.70 -8.12
CA LEU A 229 -11.45 -12.57 -7.43
C LEU A 229 -12.42 -11.86 -6.47
N PRO A 230 -13.58 -11.35 -6.91
CA PRO A 230 -14.55 -10.72 -6.00
C PRO A 230 -15.16 -11.71 -5.01
N LEU A 231 -15.37 -12.99 -5.38
CA LEU A 231 -15.89 -13.99 -4.46
C LEU A 231 -14.90 -14.33 -3.35
N LEU A 232 -13.62 -14.49 -3.66
CA LEU A 232 -12.57 -14.70 -2.66
C LEU A 232 -12.40 -13.45 -1.78
N SER A 233 -12.48 -12.25 -2.35
CA SER A 233 -12.44 -11.00 -1.57
C SER A 233 -13.60 -10.92 -0.59
N ALA A 234 -14.81 -11.28 -1.02
CA ALA A 234 -15.98 -11.35 -0.14
C ALA A 234 -15.81 -12.39 0.97
N LEU A 235 -15.28 -13.57 0.63
CA LEU A 235 -14.99 -14.62 1.60
C LEU A 235 -13.94 -14.19 2.62
N LEU A 236 -12.81 -13.62 2.18
CA LEU A 236 -11.76 -13.14 3.08
C LEU A 236 -12.27 -12.01 3.98
N GLY A 237 -13.05 -11.08 3.43
CA GLY A 237 -13.69 -10.00 4.21
C GLY A 237 -14.63 -10.55 5.28
N TRP A 238 -15.45 -11.55 4.95
CA TRP A 238 -16.34 -12.20 5.90
C TRP A 238 -15.58 -12.97 7.00
N LEU A 239 -14.54 -13.72 6.62
CA LEU A 239 -13.68 -14.43 7.58
C LEU A 239 -12.98 -13.44 8.51
N LEU A 240 -12.43 -12.35 7.97
CA LEU A 240 -11.77 -11.30 8.75
C LEU A 240 -12.75 -10.63 9.72
N TYR A 241 -13.95 -10.33 9.27
CA TYR A 241 -15.01 -9.75 10.12
C TYR A 241 -15.36 -10.66 11.30
N ARG A 242 -15.42 -11.98 11.06
CA ARG A 242 -15.66 -12.98 12.12
C ARG A 242 -14.48 -13.14 13.06
N ASP A 243 -13.25 -13.15 12.53
CA ASP A 243 -12.05 -13.35 13.33
C ASP A 243 -11.73 -12.17 14.25
N LEU A 244 -12.26 -10.97 13.93
CA LEU A 244 -12.15 -9.78 14.77
C LEU A 244 -13.29 -9.66 15.81
N ASP A 245 -14.19 -10.63 15.91
CA ASP A 245 -15.27 -10.67 16.90
C ASP A 245 -14.85 -11.45 18.15
N GLY A 246 -15.18 -10.92 19.32
CA GLY A 246 -14.87 -11.57 20.60
C GLY A 246 -13.37 -11.60 20.92
N GLU A 247 -12.81 -12.78 21.09
CA GLU A 247 -11.36 -12.99 21.27
C GLU A 247 -10.72 -13.27 19.91
N PRO A 248 -10.03 -12.28 19.32
CA PRO A 248 -9.47 -12.43 17.98
C PRO A 248 -8.32 -13.45 17.97
N HIS A 249 -8.23 -14.21 16.89
CA HIS A 249 -7.03 -15.01 16.62
C HIS A 249 -5.81 -14.08 16.48
N GLU A 250 -4.66 -14.47 17.05
CA GLU A 250 -3.50 -13.58 17.13
C GLU A 250 -2.94 -13.15 15.77
N THR A 251 -2.77 -14.08 14.84
CA THR A 251 -2.06 -13.81 13.57
C THR A 251 -2.96 -13.85 12.33
N ARG A 252 -4.04 -14.62 12.40
CA ARG A 252 -4.91 -14.87 11.25
C ARG A 252 -5.56 -13.61 10.67
N PRO A 253 -6.05 -12.63 11.46
CA PRO A 253 -6.61 -11.40 10.93
C PRO A 253 -5.63 -10.63 10.03
N PHE A 254 -4.35 -10.58 10.40
CA PHE A 254 -3.34 -9.91 9.59
C PHE A 254 -3.18 -10.56 8.22
N TRP A 255 -3.06 -11.89 8.16
CA TRP A 255 -2.90 -12.61 6.90
C TRP A 255 -4.15 -12.56 6.02
N LEU A 256 -5.36 -12.53 6.62
CA LEU A 256 -6.60 -12.32 5.88
C LEU A 256 -6.67 -10.91 5.27
N ALA A 257 -6.23 -9.90 6.01
CA ALA A 257 -6.12 -8.54 5.51
C ALA A 257 -5.09 -8.45 4.37
N VAL A 258 -3.91 -9.04 4.51
CA VAL A 258 -2.90 -9.14 3.43
C VAL A 258 -3.50 -9.83 2.20
N GLY A 259 -4.24 -10.91 2.38
CA GLY A 259 -4.95 -11.59 1.29
C GLY A 259 -5.93 -10.68 0.54
N LEU A 260 -6.67 -9.81 1.26
CA LEU A 260 -7.55 -8.82 0.62
C LEU A 260 -6.75 -7.82 -0.23
N PHE A 261 -5.59 -7.35 0.26
CA PHE A 261 -4.71 -6.47 -0.52
C PHE A 261 -4.18 -7.16 -1.77
N VAL A 262 -3.75 -8.42 -1.67
CA VAL A 262 -3.27 -9.21 -2.81
C VAL A 262 -4.37 -9.38 -3.85
N LEU A 263 -5.60 -9.71 -3.44
CA LEU A 263 -6.73 -9.88 -4.36
C LEU A 263 -7.14 -8.54 -5.00
N GLY A 264 -7.20 -7.46 -4.23
CA GLY A 264 -7.48 -6.12 -4.76
C GLY A 264 -6.43 -5.67 -5.77
N PHE A 265 -5.16 -5.90 -5.45
CA PHE A 265 -4.05 -5.60 -6.37
C PHE A 265 -4.08 -6.47 -7.62
N ALA A 266 -4.36 -7.76 -7.50
CA ALA A 266 -4.53 -8.66 -8.64
C ALA A 266 -5.66 -8.21 -9.56
N GLY A 267 -6.81 -7.81 -8.99
CA GLY A 267 -7.92 -7.24 -9.74
C GLY A 267 -7.55 -5.97 -10.50
N LEU A 268 -6.75 -5.09 -9.87
CA LEU A 268 -6.23 -3.89 -10.49
C LEU A 268 -5.28 -4.23 -11.66
N VAL A 269 -4.30 -5.09 -11.44
CA VAL A 269 -3.32 -5.49 -12.47
C VAL A 269 -4.04 -6.12 -13.66
N VAL A 270 -4.97 -7.05 -13.42
CA VAL A 270 -5.77 -7.67 -14.49
C VAL A 270 -6.60 -6.64 -15.23
N GLY A 271 -7.18 -5.67 -14.52
CA GLY A 271 -7.97 -4.60 -15.13
C GLY A 271 -7.13 -3.69 -16.05
N LEU A 272 -5.92 -3.36 -15.63
CA LEU A 272 -5.04 -2.42 -16.35
C LEU A 272 -4.15 -3.07 -17.42
N PHE A 273 -3.85 -4.38 -17.28
CA PHE A 273 -2.99 -5.06 -18.26
C PHE A 273 -3.51 -4.92 -19.70
N PRO A 274 -2.66 -4.65 -20.71
CA PRO A 274 -1.20 -4.55 -20.65
C PRO A 274 -0.68 -3.12 -20.49
N TYR A 275 -1.50 -2.18 -20.01
CA TYR A 275 -1.13 -0.78 -19.92
C TYR A 275 -0.37 -0.48 -18.63
N LEU A 276 0.67 0.36 -18.73
CA LEU A 276 1.28 1.09 -17.62
C LEU A 276 0.61 2.44 -17.39
N ILE A 277 0.24 3.10 -18.48
CA ILE A 277 -0.63 4.28 -18.47
C ILE A 277 -1.87 3.92 -19.31
N PRO A 278 -3.05 3.75 -18.68
CA PRO A 278 -4.27 3.35 -19.37
C PRO A 278 -4.54 4.20 -20.61
N HIS A 279 -4.95 3.56 -21.68
CA HIS A 279 -5.27 4.14 -23.00
C HIS A 279 -4.11 4.83 -23.75
N GLN A 280 -2.88 4.87 -23.18
CA GLN A 280 -1.76 5.61 -23.76
C GLN A 280 -0.54 4.75 -24.02
N LEU A 281 -0.02 4.05 -22.97
CA LEU A 281 1.23 3.32 -23.06
C LEU A 281 1.07 1.89 -22.54
N THR A 282 1.27 0.93 -23.43
CA THR A 282 1.43 -0.48 -23.04
C THR A 282 2.82 -0.72 -22.44
N LEU A 283 2.98 -1.83 -21.74
CA LEU A 283 4.26 -2.21 -21.14
C LEU A 283 5.38 -2.33 -22.20
N TRP A 284 5.08 -2.81 -23.41
CA TRP A 284 6.06 -2.92 -24.50
C TRP A 284 6.43 -1.56 -25.13
N GLN A 285 5.47 -0.64 -25.25
CA GLN A 285 5.72 0.72 -25.75
C GLN A 285 6.50 1.57 -24.76
N ALA A 286 6.29 1.34 -23.45
CA ALA A 286 6.97 2.07 -22.39
C ALA A 286 8.36 1.52 -22.08
N SER A 287 8.65 0.30 -22.53
CA SER A 287 9.85 -0.46 -22.20
C SER A 287 11.12 0.20 -22.75
N ALA A 288 12.19 0.15 -21.96
CA ALA A 288 13.53 0.43 -22.46
C ALA A 288 13.97 -0.63 -23.50
N PRO A 289 14.97 -0.34 -24.34
CA PRO A 289 15.53 -1.31 -25.28
C PRO A 289 16.04 -2.59 -24.58
N ASP A 290 15.91 -3.73 -25.25
CA ASP A 290 16.31 -5.05 -24.72
C ASP A 290 17.77 -5.10 -24.21
N SER A 291 18.66 -4.34 -24.83
CA SER A 291 20.06 -4.22 -24.37
C SER A 291 20.15 -3.61 -22.98
N SER A 292 19.35 -2.57 -22.69
CA SER A 292 19.28 -1.94 -21.37
C SER A 292 18.64 -2.87 -20.32
N LEU A 293 17.55 -3.53 -20.70
CA LEU A 293 16.86 -4.50 -19.82
C LEU A 293 17.78 -5.67 -19.47
N THR A 294 18.54 -6.19 -20.45
CA THR A 294 19.52 -7.26 -20.22
C THR A 294 20.65 -6.80 -19.31
N PHE A 295 21.12 -5.56 -19.46
CA PHE A 295 22.16 -4.99 -18.60
C PHE A 295 21.71 -4.85 -17.15
N LEU A 296 20.44 -4.54 -16.90
CA LEU A 296 19.86 -4.43 -15.54
C LEU A 296 19.67 -5.80 -14.85
N LEU A 297 19.53 -6.87 -15.63
CA LEU A 297 19.14 -8.19 -15.11
C LEU A 297 20.10 -8.75 -14.03
N PRO A 298 21.43 -8.70 -14.18
CA PRO A 298 22.34 -9.17 -13.13
C PRO A 298 22.16 -8.44 -11.79
N GLY A 299 21.95 -7.12 -11.84
CA GLY A 299 21.66 -6.33 -10.65
C GLY A 299 20.38 -6.80 -9.95
N ILE A 300 19.30 -6.98 -10.70
CA ILE A 300 18.04 -7.47 -10.15
C ILE A 300 18.18 -8.87 -9.55
N LEU A 301 18.87 -9.79 -10.23
CA LEU A 301 19.07 -11.16 -9.75
C LEU A 301 19.90 -11.24 -8.45
N ILE A 302 20.72 -10.24 -8.16
CA ILE A 302 21.51 -10.16 -6.92
C ILE A 302 20.71 -9.41 -5.85
N PHE A 303 20.25 -8.21 -6.15
CA PHE A 303 19.66 -7.33 -5.12
C PHE A 303 18.26 -7.74 -4.69
N LEU A 304 17.42 -8.25 -5.58
CA LEU A 304 16.07 -8.67 -5.22
C LEU A 304 16.07 -9.81 -4.18
N PRO A 305 16.80 -10.93 -4.36
CA PRO A 305 16.89 -11.95 -3.33
C PRO A 305 17.49 -11.43 -2.02
N LEU A 306 18.46 -10.50 -2.08
CA LEU A 306 19.08 -9.90 -0.91
C LEU A 306 18.05 -9.07 -0.11
N ILE A 307 17.28 -8.23 -0.78
CA ILE A 307 16.21 -7.41 -0.15
C ILE A 307 15.15 -8.34 0.45
N CYS A 308 14.70 -9.35 -0.30
CA CYS A 308 13.73 -10.33 0.22
C CYS A 308 14.27 -11.07 1.46
N ALA A 309 15.52 -11.52 1.41
CA ALA A 309 16.14 -12.23 2.53
C ALA A 309 16.29 -11.32 3.76
N TYR A 310 16.71 -10.08 3.58
CA TYR A 310 16.81 -9.07 4.64
C TYR A 310 15.43 -8.78 5.26
N THR A 311 14.40 -8.55 4.43
CA THR A 311 13.03 -8.32 4.89
C THR A 311 12.53 -9.51 5.71
N LEU A 312 12.61 -10.74 5.18
CA LEU A 312 12.17 -11.94 5.88
C LEU A 312 12.92 -12.17 7.19
N TRP A 313 14.23 -11.92 7.18
CA TRP A 313 15.06 -12.07 8.38
C TRP A 313 14.70 -11.04 9.46
N GLY A 314 14.51 -9.77 9.08
CA GLY A 314 14.05 -8.73 10.00
C GLY A 314 12.73 -9.09 10.67
N TYR A 315 11.72 -9.49 9.88
CA TYR A 315 10.42 -9.92 10.43
C TYR A 315 10.51 -11.18 11.30
N ARG A 316 11.46 -12.08 11.04
CA ARG A 316 11.67 -13.28 11.84
C ARG A 316 12.32 -12.98 13.19
N ILE A 317 13.32 -12.06 13.21
CA ILE A 317 13.97 -11.64 14.46
C ILE A 317 13.00 -10.93 15.38
N PHE A 318 12.20 -10.01 14.84
CA PHE A 318 11.23 -9.23 15.61
C PHE A 318 9.82 -9.87 15.57
N SER A 319 9.75 -11.21 15.47
CA SER A 319 8.48 -11.94 15.63
C SER A 319 8.04 -11.95 17.09
N GLY A 320 6.72 -12.06 17.37
CA GLY A 320 6.17 -12.07 18.71
C GLY A 320 5.47 -10.76 19.09
N LYS A 321 5.09 -10.63 20.35
CA LYS A 321 4.39 -9.45 20.87
C LYS A 321 5.40 -8.38 21.29
N VAL A 322 5.00 -7.10 21.19
CA VAL A 322 5.88 -5.97 21.55
C VAL A 322 6.27 -5.99 23.02
N GLU A 323 5.38 -6.47 23.91
CA GLU A 323 5.63 -6.63 25.34
C GLU A 323 6.72 -7.66 25.65
N ASP A 324 7.03 -8.55 24.72
CA ASP A 324 8.06 -9.59 24.88
C ASP A 324 9.47 -9.07 24.49
N PHE A 325 9.57 -7.87 23.91
CA PHE A 325 10.86 -7.26 23.62
C PHE A 325 11.43 -6.62 24.89
N GLU A 326 12.62 -7.05 25.29
CA GLU A 326 13.32 -6.41 26.41
C GLU A 326 13.50 -4.90 26.18
N GLU A 327 13.37 -4.10 27.24
CA GLU A 327 13.57 -2.65 27.21
C GLU A 327 15.04 -2.32 26.90
N GLY A 328 15.38 -2.26 25.62
CA GLY A 328 16.74 -2.09 25.17
C GLY A 328 16.96 -1.09 24.04
N TYR A 329 15.97 -0.17 23.79
CA TYR A 329 16.15 0.94 22.84
C TYR A 329 15.50 2.21 23.34
#